data_a6037019c979831708b82541c227ef08
#
_entry.id   a6037019c979831708b82541c227ef08
#
_cell.length_a   1.000
_cell.length_b   1.000
_cell.length_c   1.000
_cell.angle_alpha   90.00
_cell.angle_beta   90.00
_cell.angle_gamma   90.00
#
_symmetry.space_group_name_H-M   'P 1'
#
loop_
_entity.id
_entity.type
_entity.pdbx_description
1 polymer ?
#
loop_
_entity_poly.entity_id
_entity_poly.type
_entity_poly.pdbx_seq_one_letter_code
_entity_poly.pdbx_strand_id
1 'polypeptide(L)'
;MDIIYTKDLDLYYGSTQALKKVSLNVEKKSVTALIGPSGCGKSTFLRTLNRMNDLIDSVRIEGKVFFEDKDIYKDYDVIDLRKRIGMVFQSPNPFPMSIYDNVAYGPRIHGIKDKSTLDELVENSLKGAAIWDEIKDRLNKSALGLSGGQQQRLCIARTLAVEPEVLLMDEPTSALDPISTLKIEELMDVLKKKYTIIIVTHNMQQAGRISDYTAFFLNGEIIEAQK
;
A
#
# COMPACT_ATOMS: atom_id res chain seq x y z
N MET A 1 -7.35 13.88 12.55
CA MET A 1 -7.50 14.63 11.27
C MET A 1 -7.37 13.63 10.14
N ASP A 2 -8.37 13.56 9.29
CA ASP A 2 -8.42 12.59 8.21
C ASP A 2 -7.51 13.01 7.06
N ILE A 3 -6.72 12.07 6.55
CA ILE A 3 -5.82 12.30 5.41
C ILE A 3 -6.46 11.86 4.10
N ILE A 4 -7.27 10.80 4.14
CA ILE A 4 -8.09 10.32 3.02
C ILE A 4 -9.52 10.18 3.49
N TYR A 5 -10.48 10.57 2.65
CA TYR A 5 -11.88 10.23 2.88
C TYR A 5 -12.64 10.08 1.56
N THR A 6 -13.64 9.22 1.59
CA THR A 6 -14.52 8.97 0.44
C THR A 6 -15.96 9.39 0.76
N LYS A 7 -16.70 9.82 -0.27
CA LYS A 7 -18.12 10.18 -0.14
C LYS A 7 -18.90 9.50 -1.25
N ASP A 8 -19.82 8.62 -0.85
CA ASP A 8 -20.75 7.90 -1.73
C ASP A 8 -20.06 7.31 -2.96
N LEU A 9 -18.93 6.61 -2.72
CA LEU A 9 -18.11 6.06 -3.79
C LEU A 9 -18.76 4.82 -4.39
N ASP A 10 -19.16 4.90 -5.65
CA ASP A 10 -19.60 3.80 -6.48
C ASP A 10 -18.50 3.44 -7.49
N LEU A 11 -18.31 2.15 -7.76
CA LEU A 11 -17.40 1.68 -8.81
C LEU A 11 -18.00 0.51 -9.57
N TYR A 12 -17.86 0.56 -10.88
CA TYR A 12 -18.38 -0.43 -11.81
C TYR A 12 -17.25 -0.97 -12.70
N TYR A 13 -17.21 -2.29 -12.89
CA TYR A 13 -16.45 -2.98 -13.92
C TYR A 13 -17.44 -3.40 -15.03
N GLY A 14 -17.51 -2.66 -16.14
CA GLY A 14 -18.56 -2.83 -17.12
C GLY A 14 -19.95 -2.67 -16.50
N SER A 15 -20.76 -3.73 -16.51
CA SER A 15 -22.10 -3.75 -15.90
C SER A 15 -22.12 -4.18 -14.42
N THR A 16 -21.00 -4.67 -13.89
CA THR A 16 -20.94 -5.19 -12.52
C THR A 16 -20.54 -4.10 -11.54
N GLN A 17 -21.40 -3.79 -10.58
CA GLN A 17 -21.10 -2.84 -9.50
C GLN A 17 -20.27 -3.53 -8.42
N ALA A 18 -19.05 -3.04 -8.22
CA ALA A 18 -18.11 -3.59 -7.25
C ALA A 18 -18.07 -2.81 -5.92
N LEU A 19 -18.37 -1.50 -5.95
CA LEU A 19 -18.50 -0.65 -4.76
C LEU A 19 -19.85 0.08 -4.82
N LYS A 20 -20.49 0.23 -3.65
CA LYS A 20 -21.81 0.82 -3.50
C LYS A 20 -21.80 1.85 -2.37
N LYS A 21 -21.86 3.13 -2.73
CA LYS A 21 -21.91 4.29 -1.82
C LYS A 21 -20.93 4.20 -0.64
N VAL A 22 -19.70 3.75 -0.92
CA VAL A 22 -18.68 3.55 0.12
C VAL A 22 -18.20 4.91 0.61
N SER A 23 -18.43 5.19 1.90
CA SER A 23 -17.94 6.38 2.60
C SER A 23 -17.08 5.92 3.78
N LEU A 24 -15.81 6.34 3.81
CA LEU A 24 -14.84 5.98 4.83
C LEU A 24 -13.89 7.14 5.07
N ASN A 25 -13.58 7.38 6.34
CA ASN A 25 -12.55 8.33 6.77
C ASN A 25 -11.33 7.58 7.27
N VAL A 26 -10.14 8.02 6.90
CA VAL A 26 -8.84 7.45 7.31
C VAL A 26 -8.04 8.50 8.04
N GLU A 27 -7.76 8.24 9.31
CA GLU A 27 -6.95 9.13 10.13
C GLU A 27 -5.46 9.11 9.75
N LYS A 28 -4.81 10.27 9.84
CA LYS A 28 -3.37 10.40 9.62
C LYS A 28 -2.58 9.64 10.69
N LYS A 29 -1.51 8.92 10.26
CA LYS A 29 -0.63 8.14 11.15
C LYS A 29 -1.37 7.07 11.96
N SER A 30 -2.27 6.37 11.33
CA SER A 30 -2.99 5.21 11.87
C SER A 30 -2.94 4.04 10.89
N VAL A 31 -3.31 2.86 11.38
CA VAL A 31 -3.54 1.67 10.57
C VAL A 31 -5.05 1.45 10.46
N THR A 32 -5.59 1.51 9.25
CA THR A 32 -6.98 1.13 8.95
C THR A 32 -7.00 -0.21 8.23
N ALA A 33 -7.60 -1.23 8.85
CA ALA A 33 -7.79 -2.53 8.23
C ALA A 33 -9.14 -2.62 7.51
N LEU A 34 -9.10 -3.06 6.25
CA LEU A 34 -10.28 -3.42 5.46
C LEU A 34 -10.45 -4.93 5.53
N ILE A 35 -11.51 -5.41 6.16
CA ILE A 35 -11.79 -6.84 6.35
C ILE A 35 -13.11 -7.23 5.69
N GLY A 36 -13.32 -8.52 5.49
CA GLY A 36 -14.55 -9.08 4.90
C GLY A 36 -14.26 -10.23 3.94
N PRO A 37 -15.29 -10.89 3.41
CA PRO A 37 -15.15 -12.04 2.50
C PRO A 37 -14.36 -11.71 1.22
N SER A 38 -13.82 -12.74 0.57
CA SER A 38 -13.18 -12.58 -0.74
C SER A 38 -14.19 -12.05 -1.76
N GLY A 39 -13.75 -11.15 -2.66
CA GLY A 39 -14.60 -10.57 -3.69
C GLY A 39 -15.59 -9.50 -3.22
N CYS A 40 -15.60 -9.09 -1.95
CA CYS A 40 -16.54 -8.08 -1.44
C CYS A 40 -16.17 -6.61 -1.74
N GLY A 41 -15.08 -6.34 -2.52
CA GLY A 41 -14.73 -4.99 -2.95
C GLY A 41 -13.53 -4.34 -2.26
N LYS A 42 -12.90 -4.95 -1.24
CA LYS A 42 -11.78 -4.36 -0.47
C LYS A 42 -10.60 -3.91 -1.33
N SER A 43 -10.06 -4.81 -2.16
CA SER A 43 -8.93 -4.48 -3.05
C SER A 43 -9.34 -3.48 -4.14
N THR A 44 -10.60 -3.52 -4.60
CA THR A 44 -11.15 -2.51 -5.51
C THR A 44 -11.16 -1.14 -4.84
N PHE A 45 -11.67 -1.04 -3.60
CA PHE A 45 -11.64 0.19 -2.83
C PHE A 45 -10.21 0.68 -2.61
N LEU A 46 -9.31 -0.19 -2.13
CA LEU A 46 -7.92 0.16 -1.89
C LEU A 46 -7.25 0.76 -3.14
N ARG A 47 -7.41 0.10 -4.29
CA ARG A 47 -6.83 0.53 -5.58
C ARG A 47 -7.47 1.81 -6.14
N THR A 48 -8.67 2.17 -5.69
CA THR A 48 -9.30 3.45 -6.07
C THR A 48 -8.58 4.63 -5.42
N LEU A 49 -8.06 4.46 -4.20
CA LEU A 49 -7.43 5.54 -3.43
C LEU A 49 -6.16 6.12 -4.08
N ASN A 50 -5.46 5.34 -4.93
CA ASN A 50 -4.30 5.80 -5.70
C ASN A 50 -4.53 5.74 -7.22
N ARG A 51 -5.80 5.65 -7.65
CA ARG A 51 -6.20 5.65 -9.05
C ARG A 51 -5.64 4.48 -9.88
N MET A 52 -5.29 3.35 -9.22
CA MET A 52 -4.84 2.15 -9.95
C MET A 52 -5.95 1.53 -10.81
N ASN A 53 -7.21 1.73 -10.45
CA ASN A 53 -8.34 1.24 -11.24
C ASN A 53 -8.51 1.98 -12.58
N ASP A 54 -7.91 3.17 -12.75
CA ASP A 54 -7.88 3.90 -14.03
C ASP A 54 -7.16 3.12 -15.16
N LEU A 55 -6.38 2.08 -14.80
CA LEU A 55 -5.71 1.21 -15.76
C LEU A 55 -6.62 0.15 -16.37
N ILE A 56 -7.89 0.10 -15.97
CA ILE A 56 -8.89 -0.88 -16.44
C ILE A 56 -9.89 -0.15 -17.33
N ASP A 57 -9.90 -0.44 -18.64
CA ASP A 57 -10.67 0.28 -19.66
C ASP A 57 -12.18 0.36 -19.38
N SER A 58 -12.75 -0.64 -18.71
CA SER A 58 -14.19 -0.72 -18.44
C SER A 58 -14.61 -0.14 -17.08
N VAL A 59 -13.69 0.52 -16.36
CA VAL A 59 -13.98 1.08 -15.04
C VAL A 59 -14.79 2.39 -15.18
N ARG A 60 -15.86 2.50 -14.38
CA ARG A 60 -16.59 3.73 -14.13
C ARG A 60 -16.68 3.98 -12.64
N ILE A 61 -16.29 5.18 -12.23
CA ILE A 61 -16.24 5.60 -10.83
C ILE A 61 -17.14 6.83 -10.65
N GLU A 62 -18.02 6.77 -9.64
CA GLU A 62 -18.91 7.85 -9.24
C GLU A 62 -18.70 8.16 -7.75
N GLY A 63 -19.16 9.32 -7.27
CA GLY A 63 -18.84 9.79 -5.93
C GLY A 63 -17.53 10.57 -5.88
N LYS A 64 -16.89 10.64 -4.71
CA LYS A 64 -15.68 11.43 -4.52
C LYS A 64 -14.67 10.73 -3.61
N VAL A 65 -13.40 10.93 -3.92
CA VAL A 65 -12.25 10.52 -3.09
C VAL A 65 -11.39 11.75 -2.86
N PHE A 66 -11.11 12.03 -1.60
CA PHE A 66 -10.28 13.17 -1.21
C PHE A 66 -8.99 12.70 -0.53
N PHE A 67 -7.91 13.35 -0.88
CA PHE A 67 -6.63 13.25 -0.20
C PHE A 67 -6.20 14.67 0.20
N GLU A 68 -5.99 14.92 1.50
CA GLU A 68 -5.72 16.25 2.05
C GLU A 68 -6.71 17.32 1.55
N ASP A 69 -8.00 17.03 1.67
CA ASP A 69 -9.13 17.86 1.27
C ASP A 69 -9.22 18.21 -0.23
N LYS A 70 -8.38 17.61 -1.08
CA LYS A 70 -8.39 17.77 -2.54
C LYS A 70 -8.95 16.53 -3.22
N ASP A 71 -9.78 16.71 -4.25
CA ASP A 71 -10.34 15.62 -5.05
C ASP A 71 -9.24 14.97 -5.90
N ILE A 72 -8.99 13.66 -5.69
CA ILE A 72 -7.89 12.96 -6.37
C ILE A 72 -8.04 12.87 -7.88
N TYR A 73 -9.25 13.02 -8.41
CA TYR A 73 -9.54 12.96 -9.84
C TYR A 73 -9.48 14.33 -10.53
N LYS A 74 -9.56 15.44 -9.75
CA LYS A 74 -9.60 16.80 -10.30
C LYS A 74 -8.35 17.61 -10.01
N ASP A 75 -7.81 17.46 -8.78
CA ASP A 75 -6.82 18.38 -8.24
C ASP A 75 -5.40 17.78 -8.20
N TYR A 76 -5.25 16.51 -8.57
CA TYR A 76 -3.96 15.83 -8.57
C TYR A 76 -3.57 15.33 -9.96
N ASP A 77 -2.31 15.54 -10.32
CA ASP A 77 -1.65 14.69 -11.32
C ASP A 77 -1.51 13.26 -10.78
N VAL A 78 -1.74 12.27 -11.64
CA VAL A 78 -1.73 10.86 -11.22
C VAL A 78 -0.36 10.35 -10.79
N ILE A 79 0.72 10.90 -11.35
CA ILE A 79 2.10 10.51 -11.01
C ILE A 79 2.43 11.04 -9.61
N ASP A 80 2.10 12.31 -9.34
CA ASP A 80 2.29 12.93 -8.04
C ASP A 80 1.44 12.25 -6.96
N LEU A 81 0.19 11.91 -7.27
CA LEU A 81 -0.68 11.18 -6.35
C LEU A 81 -0.05 9.81 -5.98
N ARG A 82 0.40 9.03 -6.98
CA ARG A 82 0.99 7.70 -6.76
C ARG A 82 2.36 7.74 -6.06
N LYS A 83 3.06 8.85 -6.12
CA LYS A 83 4.26 9.10 -5.31
C LYS A 83 3.91 9.25 -3.83
N ARG A 84 2.83 9.98 -3.53
CA ARG A 84 2.38 10.26 -2.16
C ARG A 84 1.57 9.12 -1.55
N ILE A 85 0.86 8.34 -2.38
CA ILE A 85 0.05 7.17 -1.98
C ILE A 85 0.65 5.92 -2.63
N GLY A 86 1.64 5.33 -1.93
CA GLY A 86 2.34 4.14 -2.37
C GLY A 86 1.52 2.86 -2.19
N MET A 87 1.82 1.82 -2.97
CA MET A 87 1.10 0.54 -2.91
C MET A 87 2.04 -0.65 -2.84
N VAL A 88 1.72 -1.57 -1.94
CA VAL A 88 2.32 -2.90 -1.81
C VAL A 88 1.26 -3.94 -2.20
N PHE A 89 1.60 -4.80 -3.15
CA PHE A 89 0.69 -5.79 -3.71
C PHE A 89 0.69 -7.11 -2.92
N GLN A 90 -0.35 -7.90 -3.10
CA GLN A 90 -0.54 -9.20 -2.48
C GLN A 90 0.61 -10.17 -2.80
N SER A 91 0.99 -10.30 -4.07
CA SER A 91 2.14 -11.08 -4.48
C SER A 91 3.37 -10.18 -4.58
N PRO A 92 4.51 -10.57 -3.98
CA PRO A 92 5.76 -9.85 -4.17
C PRO A 92 6.06 -9.68 -5.66
N ASN A 93 6.41 -8.47 -6.06
CA ASN A 93 6.68 -8.13 -7.46
C ASN A 93 8.00 -7.37 -7.64
N PRO A 94 9.14 -7.91 -7.17
CA PRO A 94 10.41 -7.27 -7.42
C PRO A 94 10.69 -7.20 -8.92
N PHE A 95 11.29 -6.10 -9.36
CA PHE A 95 11.75 -5.98 -10.75
C PHE A 95 12.90 -6.95 -11.01
N PRO A 96 13.08 -7.45 -12.26
CA PRO A 96 14.19 -8.35 -12.63
C PRO A 96 15.52 -7.61 -12.71
N MET A 97 15.92 -6.98 -11.62
CA MET A 97 17.15 -6.20 -11.46
C MET A 97 17.75 -6.45 -10.07
N SER A 98 18.84 -5.75 -9.73
CA SER A 98 19.48 -5.90 -8.42
C SER A 98 18.57 -5.45 -7.28
N ILE A 99 18.91 -5.88 -6.06
CA ILE A 99 18.23 -5.42 -4.83
C ILE A 99 18.35 -3.89 -4.72
N TYR A 100 19.55 -3.36 -4.92
CA TYR A 100 19.81 -1.92 -4.92
C TYR A 100 18.93 -1.17 -5.94
N ASP A 101 18.94 -1.64 -7.20
CA ASP A 101 18.21 -0.96 -8.27
C ASP A 101 16.69 -1.02 -8.08
N ASN A 102 16.15 -2.08 -7.45
CA ASN A 102 14.74 -2.11 -7.07
C ASN A 102 14.35 -0.95 -6.16
N VAL A 103 15.17 -0.65 -5.14
CA VAL A 103 14.88 0.42 -4.19
C VAL A 103 15.18 1.79 -4.78
N ALA A 104 16.30 1.92 -5.51
CA ALA A 104 16.72 3.17 -6.15
C ALA A 104 15.86 3.57 -7.36
N TYR A 105 15.00 2.67 -7.87
CA TYR A 105 14.22 2.88 -9.09
C TYR A 105 13.30 4.11 -8.99
N GLY A 106 12.46 4.17 -7.95
CA GLY A 106 11.55 5.28 -7.73
C GLY A 106 12.27 6.63 -7.57
N PRO A 107 13.23 6.76 -6.66
CA PRO A 107 14.05 7.97 -6.52
C PRO A 107 14.69 8.47 -7.81
N ARG A 108 15.25 7.55 -8.64
CA ARG A 108 15.84 7.89 -9.94
C ARG A 108 14.81 8.46 -10.91
N ILE A 109 13.63 7.86 -11.03
CA ILE A 109 12.53 8.37 -11.87
C ILE A 109 12.10 9.76 -11.43
N HIS A 110 12.10 10.02 -10.12
CA HIS A 110 11.78 11.33 -9.56
C HIS A 110 12.97 12.31 -9.56
N GLY A 111 14.03 12.02 -10.32
CA GLY A 111 15.11 12.96 -10.65
C GLY A 111 16.32 12.94 -9.71
N ILE A 112 16.37 12.05 -8.71
CA ILE A 112 17.53 11.89 -7.84
C ILE A 112 18.63 11.13 -8.60
N LYS A 113 19.74 11.81 -8.92
CA LYS A 113 20.86 11.27 -9.68
C LYS A 113 22.14 11.13 -8.87
N ASP A 114 22.24 11.86 -7.77
CA ASP A 114 23.42 11.82 -6.90
C ASP A 114 23.54 10.45 -6.24
N LYS A 115 24.73 9.84 -6.39
CA LYS A 115 24.97 8.49 -5.90
C LYS A 115 24.93 8.41 -4.38
N SER A 116 25.51 9.39 -3.70
CA SER A 116 25.56 9.41 -2.23
C SER A 116 24.15 9.47 -1.64
N THR A 117 23.29 10.34 -2.20
CA THR A 117 21.88 10.47 -1.82
C THR A 117 21.11 9.18 -2.07
N LEU A 118 21.35 8.52 -3.22
CA LEU A 118 20.72 7.24 -3.54
C LEU A 118 21.16 6.12 -2.59
N ASP A 119 22.47 6.07 -2.25
CA ASP A 119 23.02 5.06 -1.33
C ASP A 119 22.37 5.21 0.06
N GLU A 120 22.23 6.46 0.55
CA GLU A 120 21.56 6.76 1.82
C GLU A 120 20.07 6.39 1.80
N LEU A 121 19.34 6.77 0.74
CA LEU A 121 17.93 6.44 0.57
C LEU A 121 17.70 4.94 0.51
N VAL A 122 18.55 4.19 -0.21
CA VAL A 122 18.46 2.74 -0.31
C VAL A 122 18.69 2.08 1.06
N GLU A 123 19.75 2.47 1.76
CA GLU A 123 20.06 1.95 3.09
C GLU A 123 18.91 2.24 4.08
N ASN A 124 18.45 3.48 4.15
CA ASN A 124 17.38 3.89 5.06
C ASN A 124 16.05 3.18 4.74
N SER A 125 15.73 3.00 3.46
CA SER A 125 14.51 2.29 3.03
C SER A 125 14.57 0.80 3.37
N LEU A 126 15.71 0.16 3.19
CA LEU A 126 15.91 -1.25 3.55
C LEU A 126 15.90 -1.45 5.07
N LYS A 127 16.45 -0.52 5.84
CA LYS A 127 16.33 -0.49 7.31
C LYS A 127 14.89 -0.27 7.73
N GLY A 128 14.20 0.70 7.11
CA GLY A 128 12.79 0.98 7.33
C GLY A 128 11.85 -0.18 7.01
N ALA A 129 12.25 -1.10 6.13
CA ALA A 129 11.54 -2.35 5.82
C ALA A 129 12.05 -3.57 6.61
N ALA A 130 12.90 -3.38 7.63
CA ALA A 130 13.48 -4.41 8.49
C ALA A 130 14.14 -5.57 7.71
N ILE A 131 14.87 -5.26 6.63
CA ILE A 131 15.53 -6.27 5.78
C ILE A 131 17.03 -6.02 5.60
N TRP A 132 17.53 -4.85 5.96
CA TRP A 132 18.92 -4.44 5.73
C TRP A 132 19.95 -5.47 6.17
N ASP A 133 19.88 -5.94 7.41
CA ASP A 133 20.87 -6.86 7.97
C ASP A 133 20.90 -8.23 7.28
N GLU A 134 19.80 -8.62 6.64
CA GLU A 134 19.73 -9.89 5.90
C GLU A 134 20.37 -9.81 4.50
N ILE A 135 20.46 -8.59 3.90
CA ILE A 135 20.81 -8.45 2.48
C ILE A 135 21.89 -7.43 2.16
N LYS A 136 22.42 -6.67 3.13
CA LYS A 136 23.40 -5.59 2.92
C LYS A 136 24.65 -6.01 2.14
N ASP A 137 25.11 -7.27 2.32
CA ASP A 137 26.32 -7.79 1.65
C ASP A 137 26.04 -8.28 0.21
N ARG A 138 24.80 -8.19 -0.28
CA ARG A 138 24.40 -8.69 -1.60
C ARG A 138 23.49 -7.74 -2.38
N LEU A 139 23.60 -6.43 -2.14
CA LEU A 139 22.75 -5.41 -2.78
C LEU A 139 22.81 -5.44 -4.33
N ASN A 140 23.94 -5.83 -4.90
CA ASN A 140 24.14 -5.96 -6.33
C ASN A 140 23.66 -7.31 -6.92
N LYS A 141 23.13 -8.22 -6.10
CA LYS A 141 22.56 -9.49 -6.58
C LYS A 141 21.12 -9.31 -7.01
N SER A 142 20.65 -10.23 -7.86
CA SER A 142 19.26 -10.23 -8.35
C SER A 142 18.27 -10.31 -7.18
N ALA A 143 17.26 -9.45 -7.21
CA ALA A 143 16.16 -9.45 -6.25
C ALA A 143 15.28 -10.73 -6.35
N LEU A 144 15.25 -11.38 -7.51
CA LEU A 144 14.48 -12.60 -7.73
C LEU A 144 15.04 -13.81 -6.94
N GLY A 145 16.30 -13.75 -6.48
CA GLY A 145 16.92 -14.78 -5.64
C GLY A 145 16.58 -14.67 -4.14
N LEU A 146 15.77 -13.71 -3.74
CA LEU A 146 15.31 -13.54 -2.36
C LEU A 146 14.16 -14.52 -2.03
N SER A 147 13.99 -14.89 -0.74
CA SER A 147 12.80 -15.60 -0.29
C SER A 147 11.53 -14.74 -0.44
N GLY A 148 10.34 -15.36 -0.46
CA GLY A 148 9.07 -14.64 -0.61
C GLY A 148 8.90 -13.51 0.41
N GLY A 149 9.19 -13.77 1.70
CA GLY A 149 9.13 -12.74 2.74
C GLY A 149 10.18 -11.64 2.57
N GLN A 150 11.37 -11.97 2.06
CA GLN A 150 12.41 -10.98 1.73
C GLN A 150 12.00 -10.14 0.52
N GLN A 151 11.41 -10.76 -0.51
CA GLN A 151 10.89 -10.04 -1.68
C GLN A 151 9.78 -9.08 -1.27
N GLN A 152 8.87 -9.48 -0.38
CA GLN A 152 7.79 -8.61 0.08
C GLN A 152 8.34 -7.40 0.85
N ARG A 153 9.28 -7.62 1.78
CA ARG A 153 9.93 -6.51 2.50
C ARG A 153 10.77 -5.63 1.55
N LEU A 154 11.36 -6.18 0.50
CA LEU A 154 12.00 -5.38 -0.55
C LEU A 154 10.98 -4.50 -1.31
N CYS A 155 9.78 -5.03 -1.62
CA CYS A 155 8.72 -4.24 -2.25
C CYS A 155 8.23 -3.12 -1.31
N ILE A 156 8.17 -3.38 0.00
CA ILE A 156 7.90 -2.33 1.00
C ILE A 156 9.02 -1.28 0.97
N ALA A 157 10.32 -1.69 1.04
CA ALA A 157 11.45 -0.77 0.96
C ALA A 157 11.42 0.09 -0.31
N ARG A 158 11.12 -0.51 -1.46
CA ARG A 158 10.94 0.21 -2.73
C ARG A 158 9.86 1.28 -2.64
N THR A 159 8.75 0.98 -1.97
CA THR A 159 7.66 1.94 -1.75
C THR A 159 8.08 3.05 -0.79
N LEU A 160 8.80 2.72 0.28
CA LEU A 160 9.31 3.71 1.25
C LEU A 160 10.33 4.68 0.65
N ALA A 161 11.09 4.24 -0.36
CA ALA A 161 12.18 5.03 -0.97
C ALA A 161 11.72 6.32 -1.66
N VAL A 162 10.45 6.44 -2.02
CA VAL A 162 9.86 7.67 -2.57
C VAL A 162 9.19 8.54 -1.51
N GLU A 163 9.32 8.17 -0.23
CA GLU A 163 8.80 8.88 0.94
C GLU A 163 7.29 9.21 0.84
N PRO A 164 6.43 8.19 0.68
CA PRO A 164 4.99 8.42 0.59
C PRO A 164 4.42 8.91 1.93
N GLU A 165 3.20 9.44 1.92
CA GLU A 165 2.44 9.78 3.13
C GLU A 165 1.50 8.65 3.54
N VAL A 166 1.02 7.90 2.55
CA VAL A 166 0.09 6.78 2.73
C VAL A 166 0.65 5.52 2.08
N LEU A 167 0.54 4.40 2.80
CA LEU A 167 0.89 3.07 2.33
C LEU A 167 -0.39 2.24 2.19
N LEU A 168 -0.72 1.85 0.98
CA LEU A 168 -1.78 0.90 0.68
C LEU A 168 -1.16 -0.50 0.62
N MET A 169 -1.72 -1.46 1.37
CA MET A 169 -1.23 -2.83 1.43
C MET A 169 -2.36 -3.82 1.11
N ASP A 170 -2.29 -4.46 -0.04
CA ASP A 170 -3.28 -5.43 -0.49
C ASP A 170 -2.85 -6.84 -0.08
N GLU A 171 -3.38 -7.36 1.02
CA GLU A 171 -3.07 -8.69 1.59
C GLU A 171 -1.56 -9.03 1.65
N PRO A 172 -0.69 -8.16 2.23
CA PRO A 172 0.76 -8.26 2.08
C PRO A 172 1.40 -9.50 2.71
N THR A 173 0.65 -10.29 3.46
CA THR A 173 1.13 -11.48 4.19
C THR A 173 0.49 -12.78 3.73
N SER A 174 -0.47 -12.74 2.80
CA SER A 174 -1.29 -13.91 2.43
C SER A 174 -0.51 -15.07 1.81
N ALA A 175 0.62 -14.80 1.16
CA ALA A 175 1.48 -15.79 0.51
C ALA A 175 2.76 -16.10 1.31
N LEU A 176 2.83 -15.68 2.57
CA LEU A 176 4.04 -15.78 3.39
C LEU A 176 3.92 -16.86 4.49
N ASP A 177 5.07 -17.38 4.90
CA ASP A 177 5.19 -18.23 6.07
C ASP A 177 4.90 -17.44 7.38
N PRO A 178 4.58 -18.13 8.50
CA PRO A 178 4.23 -17.46 9.75
C PRO A 178 5.31 -16.53 10.30
N ILE A 179 6.60 -16.87 10.14
CA ILE A 179 7.72 -16.05 10.64
C ILE A 179 7.81 -14.75 9.82
N SER A 180 7.72 -14.85 8.50
CA SER A 180 7.70 -13.69 7.61
C SER A 180 6.49 -12.80 7.86
N THR A 181 5.32 -13.39 8.17
CA THR A 181 4.11 -12.67 8.54
C THR A 181 4.31 -11.85 9.80
N LEU A 182 4.85 -12.44 10.87
CA LEU A 182 5.14 -11.73 12.12
C LEU A 182 6.09 -10.53 11.88
N LYS A 183 7.15 -10.71 11.10
CA LYS A 183 8.08 -9.61 10.76
C LYS A 183 7.38 -8.44 10.07
N ILE A 184 6.39 -8.70 9.23
CA ILE A 184 5.61 -7.64 8.57
C ILE A 184 4.63 -6.99 9.56
N GLU A 185 4.02 -7.75 10.47
CA GLU A 185 3.15 -7.19 11.52
C GLU A 185 3.93 -6.25 12.45
N GLU A 186 5.09 -6.69 12.94
CA GLU A 186 6.00 -5.85 13.75
C GLU A 186 6.45 -4.59 13.00
N LEU A 187 6.73 -4.75 11.70
CA LEU A 187 7.09 -3.62 10.84
C LEU A 187 5.98 -2.58 10.74
N MET A 188 4.70 -2.98 10.70
CA MET A 188 3.57 -2.04 10.64
C MET A 188 3.50 -1.15 11.88
N ASP A 189 3.78 -1.67 13.07
CA ASP A 189 3.83 -0.88 14.31
C ASP A 189 4.93 0.19 14.30
N VAL A 190 6.02 -0.07 13.59
CA VAL A 190 7.08 0.92 13.38
C VAL A 190 6.66 1.94 12.32
N LEU A 191 6.11 1.48 11.20
CA LEU A 191 5.75 2.33 10.06
C LEU A 191 4.61 3.29 10.37
N LYS A 192 3.61 2.91 11.18
CA LYS A 192 2.47 3.79 11.51
C LYS A 192 2.89 5.08 12.26
N LYS A 193 4.05 5.10 12.89
CA LYS A 193 4.58 6.31 13.53
C LYS A 193 4.90 7.42 12.52
N LYS A 194 5.24 7.04 11.30
CA LYS A 194 5.62 7.97 10.21
C LYS A 194 4.56 8.03 9.11
N TYR A 195 3.94 6.92 8.76
CA TYR A 195 3.04 6.75 7.61
C TYR A 195 1.61 6.47 8.07
N THR A 196 0.65 6.79 7.20
CA THR A 196 -0.72 6.28 7.33
C THR A 196 -0.81 4.96 6.55
N ILE A 197 -1.39 3.93 7.13
CA ILE A 197 -1.46 2.60 6.50
C ILE A 197 -2.92 2.21 6.30
N ILE A 198 -3.26 1.76 5.09
CA ILE A 198 -4.54 1.12 4.81
C ILE A 198 -4.22 -0.29 4.31
N ILE A 199 -4.68 -1.29 5.03
CA ILE A 199 -4.38 -2.69 4.74
C ILE A 199 -5.63 -3.49 4.48
N VAL A 200 -5.63 -4.28 3.41
CA VAL A 200 -6.61 -5.34 3.18
C VAL A 200 -6.09 -6.62 3.82
N THR A 201 -6.90 -7.27 4.62
CA THR A 201 -6.63 -8.62 5.12
C THR A 201 -7.92 -9.42 5.26
N HIS A 202 -7.86 -10.73 5.02
CA HIS A 202 -8.93 -11.66 5.32
C HIS A 202 -8.77 -12.32 6.71
N ASN A 203 -7.66 -12.04 7.40
CA ASN A 203 -7.37 -12.57 8.74
C ASN A 203 -7.81 -11.56 9.81
N MET A 204 -8.97 -11.82 10.44
CA MET A 204 -9.53 -10.96 11.48
C MET A 204 -8.62 -10.85 12.71
N GLN A 205 -7.89 -11.92 13.06
CA GLN A 205 -6.97 -11.90 14.20
C GLN A 205 -5.77 -10.98 13.90
N GLN A 206 -5.28 -10.99 12.66
CA GLN A 206 -4.25 -10.06 12.20
C GLN A 206 -4.77 -8.62 12.29
N ALA A 207 -5.95 -8.33 11.73
CA ALA A 207 -6.55 -7.00 11.82
C ALA A 207 -6.62 -6.50 13.26
N GLY A 208 -7.12 -7.33 14.19
CA GLY A 208 -7.23 -6.98 15.62
C GLY A 208 -5.88 -6.73 16.32
N ARG A 209 -4.76 -7.26 15.80
CA ARG A 209 -3.43 -6.99 16.38
C ARG A 209 -2.78 -5.71 15.85
N ILE A 210 -2.98 -5.39 14.56
CA ILE A 210 -2.18 -4.35 13.88
C ILE A 210 -2.94 -3.06 13.62
N SER A 211 -4.29 -3.06 13.60
CA SER A 211 -5.06 -1.89 13.21
C SER A 211 -5.55 -1.06 14.38
N ASP A 212 -5.59 0.25 14.16
CA ASP A 212 -6.23 1.22 15.04
C ASP A 212 -7.72 1.37 14.70
N TYR A 213 -8.08 1.11 13.41
CA TYR A 213 -9.45 1.16 12.88
C TYR A 213 -9.71 -0.04 11.98
N THR A 214 -10.94 -0.53 12.00
CA THR A 214 -11.37 -1.65 11.16
C THR A 214 -12.65 -1.28 10.41
N ALA A 215 -12.68 -1.50 9.08
CA ALA A 215 -13.87 -1.36 8.24
C ALA A 215 -14.25 -2.74 7.66
N PHE A 216 -15.47 -3.19 7.95
CA PHE A 216 -16.02 -4.46 7.47
C PHE A 216 -16.78 -4.26 6.17
N PHE A 217 -16.26 -4.89 5.10
CA PHE A 217 -16.84 -4.89 3.77
C PHE A 217 -17.72 -6.12 3.52
N LEU A 218 -18.89 -5.91 2.94
CA LEU A 218 -19.78 -6.98 2.47
C LEU A 218 -20.50 -6.53 1.20
N ASN A 219 -20.43 -7.32 0.13
CA ASN A 219 -21.13 -7.08 -1.14
C ASN A 219 -20.97 -5.67 -1.74
N GLY A 220 -19.77 -5.11 -1.61
CA GLY A 220 -19.44 -3.78 -2.13
C GLY A 220 -19.76 -2.60 -1.20
N GLU A 221 -20.25 -2.86 0.00
CA GLU A 221 -20.63 -1.85 0.99
C GLU A 221 -19.76 -1.96 2.25
N ILE A 222 -19.61 -0.85 2.99
CA ILE A 222 -19.12 -0.88 4.37
C ILE A 222 -20.32 -1.05 5.28
N ILE A 223 -20.35 -2.16 6.01
CA ILE A 223 -21.42 -2.47 6.95
C ILE A 223 -21.13 -1.86 8.32
N GLU A 224 -19.86 -1.83 8.70
CA GLU A 224 -19.43 -1.34 10.00
C GLU A 224 -18.01 -0.79 9.90
N ALA A 225 -17.73 0.32 10.59
CA ALA A 225 -16.40 0.87 10.76
C ALA A 225 -16.23 1.29 12.22
N GLN A 226 -15.21 0.73 12.89
CA GLN A 226 -14.96 0.94 14.33
C GLN A 226 -13.46 1.19 14.60
N LYS A 227 -13.23 1.79 15.79
CA LYS A 227 -11.90 1.98 16.37
C LYS A 227 -11.49 0.74 17.16
#